data_2fe94870521cfe74a7876c614e20885c
#
_entry.id   2fe94870521cfe74a7876c614e20885c
#
_cell.length_a   1.000
_cell.length_b   1.000
_cell.length_c   1.000
_cell.angle_alpha   90.00
_cell.angle_beta   90.00
_cell.angle_gamma   90.00
#
_symmetry.space_group_name_H-M   'P 1'
#
loop_
_entity.id
_entity.type
_entity.pdbx_description
1 polymer ?
#
loop_
_entity_poly.entity_id
_entity_poly.type
_entity_poly.pdbx_seq_one_letter_code
_entity_poly.pdbx_strand_id
1 'polypeptide(L)'
;MNFAGLRANTEIDDFIIGETEQKGFFNIAGIKSPGLTSAPAIARDMVRMLSEAGLALENKENFIDERHVVRFKHLSHEERAAAIQKNPLYGQIVCRCETITEGEIVDALHRPLPPCSIDGVKRRCGSGMGRCQGGFCGPRVQQIIARELGVEQAEVMMDRAGTAIITGETKMGGRAE
;
A
#
# COMPACT_ATOMS: atom_id res chain seq x y z
N MET A 1 -10.65 -3.43 -18.68
CA MET A 1 -11.44 -2.99 -17.51
C MET A 1 -11.68 -1.49 -17.65
N ASN A 2 -12.93 -1.05 -17.51
CA ASN A 2 -13.27 0.37 -17.62
C ASN A 2 -13.42 0.96 -16.22
N PHE A 3 -12.87 2.14 -16.00
CA PHE A 3 -12.99 2.87 -14.75
C PHE A 3 -13.79 4.16 -14.98
N ALA A 4 -14.65 4.47 -14.03
CA ALA A 4 -15.32 5.74 -13.93
C ALA A 4 -15.03 6.35 -12.55
N GLY A 5 -14.82 7.64 -12.49
CA GLY A 5 -14.53 8.36 -11.25
C GLY A 5 -14.90 9.83 -11.36
N LEU A 6 -15.17 10.44 -10.21
CA LEU A 6 -15.40 11.86 -10.11
C LEU A 6 -14.07 12.60 -10.07
N ARG A 7 -13.93 13.64 -10.87
CA ARG A 7 -12.77 14.54 -10.83
C ARG A 7 -13.10 15.74 -9.96
N ALA A 8 -12.15 16.12 -9.11
CA ALA A 8 -12.25 17.33 -8.31
C ALA A 8 -12.04 18.55 -9.21
N ASN A 9 -13.11 19.01 -9.86
CA ASN A 9 -13.12 20.22 -10.67
C ASN A 9 -13.58 21.40 -9.87
N THR A 10 -13.14 22.61 -10.24
CA THR A 10 -13.57 23.89 -9.68
C THR A 10 -14.19 24.73 -10.78
N GLU A 11 -14.98 25.73 -10.41
CA GLU A 11 -15.61 26.66 -11.33
C GLU A 11 -14.60 27.49 -12.11
N ILE A 12 -13.43 27.77 -11.52
CA ILE A 12 -12.33 28.52 -12.14
C ILE A 12 -11.43 27.64 -13.00
N ASP A 13 -11.67 26.34 -13.04
CA ASP A 13 -10.87 25.32 -13.75
C ASP A 13 -9.38 25.28 -13.35
N ASP A 14 -9.05 25.76 -12.17
CA ASP A 14 -7.70 25.78 -11.60
C ASP A 14 -7.69 25.28 -10.16
N PHE A 15 -6.50 25.12 -9.56
CA PHE A 15 -6.32 24.75 -8.16
C PHE A 15 -6.75 25.89 -7.25
N ILE A 16 -7.41 25.56 -6.16
CA ILE A 16 -7.72 26.47 -5.06
C ILE A 16 -6.78 26.14 -3.92
N ILE A 17 -5.72 26.94 -3.75
CA ILE A 17 -4.70 26.72 -2.73
C ILE A 17 -4.52 28.02 -1.96
N GLY A 18 -4.79 28.00 -0.66
CA GLY A 18 -4.61 29.16 0.20
C GLY A 18 -5.57 29.25 1.36
N GLU A 19 -5.39 30.32 2.14
CA GLU A 19 -6.29 30.65 3.26
C GLU A 19 -7.63 31.13 2.71
N THR A 20 -8.71 30.73 3.36
CA THR A 20 -10.07 31.14 3.02
C THR A 20 -10.41 32.48 3.71
N GLU A 21 -11.64 32.98 3.51
CA GLU A 21 -12.17 34.13 4.27
C GLU A 21 -12.16 33.86 5.78
N GLN A 22 -12.34 32.61 6.19
CA GLN A 22 -12.20 32.16 7.57
C GLN A 22 -10.75 32.04 7.94
N LYS A 23 -10.22 32.91 8.81
CA LYS A 23 -8.85 32.90 9.30
C LYS A 23 -8.45 31.54 9.92
N GLY A 24 -7.27 31.06 9.54
CA GLY A 24 -6.75 29.76 9.98
C GLY A 24 -7.32 28.55 9.23
N PHE A 25 -8.22 28.76 8.26
CA PHE A 25 -8.75 27.69 7.43
C PHE A 25 -8.15 27.75 6.02
N PHE A 26 -7.40 26.70 5.64
CA PHE A 26 -6.72 26.61 4.36
C PHE A 26 -7.35 25.55 3.48
N ASN A 27 -7.56 25.88 2.21
CA ASN A 27 -7.98 24.94 1.19
C ASN A 27 -6.78 24.42 0.37
N ILE A 28 -6.84 23.13 0.03
CA ILE A 28 -6.08 22.49 -1.03
C ILE A 28 -7.10 21.71 -1.86
N ALA A 29 -7.69 22.34 -2.84
CA ALA A 29 -8.83 21.80 -3.58
C ALA A 29 -8.67 21.97 -5.10
N GLY A 30 -9.53 21.32 -5.86
CA GLY A 30 -9.52 21.39 -7.32
C GLY A 30 -8.33 20.71 -7.99
N ILE A 31 -7.57 19.88 -7.27
CA ILE A 31 -6.42 19.17 -7.80
C ILE A 31 -6.90 17.93 -8.53
N LYS A 32 -6.92 18.02 -9.85
CA LYS A 32 -7.37 16.95 -10.74
C LYS A 32 -6.31 15.85 -10.91
N SER A 33 -5.99 15.52 -12.16
CA SER A 33 -5.01 14.48 -12.50
C SER A 33 -3.57 14.74 -12.03
N PRO A 34 -3.04 15.98 -11.99
CA PRO A 34 -1.63 16.23 -11.65
C PRO A 34 -1.34 16.23 -10.14
N GLY A 35 -2.28 15.82 -9.29
CA GLY A 35 -2.15 15.90 -7.83
C GLY A 35 -0.89 15.23 -7.29
N LEU A 36 -0.56 14.03 -7.77
CA LEU A 36 0.61 13.31 -7.30
C LEU A 36 1.93 14.02 -7.67
N THR A 37 2.02 14.55 -8.87
CA THR A 37 3.21 15.26 -9.35
C THR A 37 3.36 16.66 -8.77
N SER A 38 2.25 17.34 -8.48
CA SER A 38 2.25 18.69 -7.90
C SER A 38 2.36 18.70 -6.36
N ALA A 39 2.04 17.58 -5.70
CA ALA A 39 2.01 17.50 -4.24
C ALA A 39 3.27 18.02 -3.53
N PRO A 40 4.51 17.76 -3.98
CA PRO A 40 5.70 18.29 -3.29
C PRO A 40 5.83 19.82 -3.36
N ALA A 41 5.39 20.43 -4.47
CA ALA A 41 5.39 21.89 -4.61
C ALA A 41 4.31 22.52 -3.75
N ILE A 42 3.09 21.99 -3.81
CA ILE A 42 1.94 22.43 -3.01
C ILE A 42 2.25 22.31 -1.52
N ALA A 43 2.88 21.22 -1.09
CA ALA A 43 3.27 21.05 0.32
C ALA A 43 4.23 22.13 0.80
N ARG A 44 5.22 22.53 0.00
CA ARG A 44 6.13 23.64 0.33
C ARG A 44 5.41 24.98 0.42
N ASP A 45 4.51 25.26 -0.52
CA ASP A 45 3.71 26.49 -0.49
C ASP A 45 2.79 26.51 0.73
N MET A 46 2.17 25.40 1.09
CA MET A 46 1.34 25.32 2.30
C MET A 46 2.14 25.54 3.56
N VAL A 47 3.34 24.96 3.68
CA VAL A 47 4.22 25.19 4.85
C VAL A 47 4.55 26.69 4.97
N ARG A 48 4.86 27.36 3.86
CA ARG A 48 5.13 28.79 3.84
C ARG A 48 3.91 29.61 4.28
N MET A 49 2.74 29.33 3.71
CA MET A 49 1.48 30.02 4.05
C MET A 49 1.08 29.84 5.50
N LEU A 50 1.23 28.64 6.05
CA LEU A 50 0.95 28.36 7.46
C LEU A 50 1.90 29.12 8.39
N SER A 51 3.18 29.21 8.03
CA SER A 51 4.17 29.99 8.78
C SER A 51 3.84 31.49 8.74
N GLU A 52 3.47 32.04 7.58
CA GLU A 52 3.03 33.42 7.40
C GLU A 52 1.75 33.73 8.18
N ALA A 53 0.86 32.74 8.34
CA ALA A 53 -0.35 32.85 9.16
C ALA A 53 -0.08 32.73 10.67
N GLY A 54 1.17 32.58 11.09
CA GLY A 54 1.58 32.59 12.50
C GLY A 54 1.74 31.20 13.13
N LEU A 55 1.69 30.10 12.35
CA LEU A 55 2.00 28.79 12.88
C LEU A 55 3.52 28.67 13.11
N ALA A 56 3.93 28.53 14.37
CA ALA A 56 5.32 28.25 14.70
C ALA A 56 5.69 26.84 14.22
N LEU A 57 6.64 26.78 13.29
CA LEU A 57 7.14 25.52 12.72
C LEU A 57 8.59 25.31 13.18
N GLU A 58 8.84 24.15 13.76
CA GLU A 58 10.17 23.70 14.16
C GLU A 58 10.61 22.52 13.33
N ASN A 59 11.90 22.49 12.99
CA ASN A 59 12.48 21.33 12.31
C ASN A 59 12.55 20.14 13.28
N LYS A 60 12.16 18.96 12.80
CA LYS A 60 12.35 17.73 13.57
C LYS A 60 13.83 17.38 13.64
N GLU A 61 14.36 17.14 14.84
CA GLU A 61 15.75 16.73 15.03
C GLU A 61 16.08 15.40 14.36
N ASN A 62 15.14 14.44 14.38
CA ASN A 62 15.29 13.11 13.78
C ASN A 62 14.21 12.91 12.73
N PHE A 63 14.33 13.63 11.60
CA PHE A 63 13.40 13.50 10.49
C PHE A 63 13.73 12.25 9.68
N ILE A 64 12.72 11.35 9.53
CA ILE A 64 12.81 10.17 8.67
C ILE A 64 12.13 10.52 7.35
N ASP A 65 12.92 10.81 6.33
CA ASP A 65 12.47 11.16 4.98
C ASP A 65 12.43 9.97 4.01
N GLU A 66 13.15 8.91 4.33
CA GLU A 66 13.20 7.69 3.53
C GLU A 66 12.63 6.47 4.25
N ARG A 67 11.90 5.68 3.49
CA ARG A 67 11.43 4.37 3.94
C ARG A 67 12.32 3.29 3.36
N HIS A 68 13.13 2.66 4.20
CA HIS A 68 13.93 1.51 3.79
C HIS A 68 13.03 0.28 3.60
N VAL A 69 12.88 -0.12 2.35
CA VAL A 69 12.13 -1.31 1.96
C VAL A 69 13.04 -2.22 1.14
N VAL A 70 13.22 -3.44 1.60
CA VAL A 70 13.93 -4.43 0.82
C VAL A 70 13.13 -4.74 -0.45
N ARG A 71 13.75 -4.57 -1.61
CA ARG A 71 13.21 -4.96 -2.92
C ARG A 71 14.12 -6.03 -3.49
N PHE A 72 13.85 -7.28 -3.18
CA PHE A 72 14.72 -8.42 -3.46
C PHE A 72 15.12 -8.52 -4.94
N LYS A 73 14.21 -8.18 -5.86
CA LYS A 73 14.48 -8.20 -7.30
C LYS A 73 15.59 -7.23 -7.75
N HIS A 74 15.82 -6.15 -6.98
CA HIS A 74 16.82 -5.12 -7.32
C HIS A 74 18.15 -5.31 -6.60
N LEU A 75 18.25 -6.28 -5.69
CA LEU A 75 19.48 -6.58 -4.97
C LEU A 75 20.48 -7.33 -5.86
N SER A 76 21.77 -7.06 -5.66
CA SER A 76 22.87 -7.85 -6.22
C SER A 76 22.86 -9.30 -5.68
N HIS A 77 23.71 -10.15 -6.24
CA HIS A 77 23.78 -11.54 -5.80
C HIS A 77 24.26 -11.65 -4.34
N GLU A 78 25.25 -10.85 -3.97
CA GLU A 78 25.80 -10.79 -2.62
C GLU A 78 24.77 -10.26 -1.61
N GLU A 79 24.07 -9.20 -1.98
CA GLU A 79 23.00 -8.60 -1.15
C GLU A 79 21.83 -9.57 -0.93
N ARG A 80 21.44 -10.34 -1.96
CA ARG A 80 20.44 -11.41 -1.83
C ARG A 80 20.89 -12.48 -0.85
N ALA A 81 22.13 -12.94 -0.98
CA ALA A 81 22.69 -13.91 -0.06
C ALA A 81 22.69 -13.40 1.39
N ALA A 82 23.10 -12.16 1.60
CA ALA A 82 23.08 -11.51 2.91
C ALA A 82 21.66 -11.36 3.46
N ALA A 83 20.69 -10.97 2.63
CA ALA A 83 19.29 -10.86 3.03
C ALA A 83 18.70 -12.21 3.45
N ILE A 84 19.01 -13.29 2.70
CA ILE A 84 18.58 -14.67 3.03
C ILE A 84 19.23 -15.15 4.32
N GLN A 85 20.51 -14.87 4.52
CA GLN A 85 21.22 -15.24 5.74
C GLN A 85 20.61 -14.56 6.97
N LYS A 86 20.22 -13.28 6.83
CA LYS A 86 19.58 -12.51 7.90
C LYS A 86 18.14 -12.98 8.18
N ASN A 87 17.39 -13.29 7.14
CA ASN A 87 16.02 -13.79 7.23
C ASN A 87 15.74 -14.80 6.09
N PRO A 88 15.66 -16.12 6.40
CA PRO A 88 15.46 -17.16 5.39
C PRO A 88 14.20 -17.00 4.54
N LEU A 89 13.20 -16.25 4.99
CA LEU A 89 11.97 -15.97 4.22
C LEU A 89 12.25 -15.19 2.94
N TYR A 90 13.36 -14.45 2.87
CA TYR A 90 13.81 -13.81 1.62
C TYR A 90 14.30 -14.81 0.56
N GLY A 91 14.61 -16.05 0.94
CA GLY A 91 14.93 -17.14 0.01
C GLY A 91 13.70 -17.78 -0.63
N GLN A 92 12.50 -17.48 -0.18
CA GLN A 92 11.27 -18.12 -0.64
C GLN A 92 10.51 -17.19 -1.61
N ILE A 93 10.60 -17.45 -2.91
CA ILE A 93 9.87 -16.70 -3.94
C ILE A 93 8.40 -17.11 -3.93
N VAL A 94 7.52 -16.18 -3.63
CA VAL A 94 6.06 -16.33 -3.64
C VAL A 94 5.47 -15.88 -4.99
N CYS A 95 5.80 -14.66 -5.43
CA CYS A 95 5.37 -14.16 -6.74
C CYS A 95 6.51 -14.27 -7.75
N ARG A 96 6.43 -15.25 -8.66
CA ARG A 96 7.47 -15.48 -9.68
C ARG A 96 7.49 -14.40 -10.77
N CYS A 97 6.34 -13.83 -11.12
CA CYS A 97 6.25 -12.79 -12.15
C CYS A 97 6.98 -11.51 -11.74
N GLU A 98 6.91 -11.15 -10.45
CA GLU A 98 7.48 -9.93 -9.91
C GLU A 98 8.70 -10.18 -9.01
N THR A 99 9.09 -11.46 -8.84
CA THR A 99 10.19 -11.87 -7.96
C THR A 99 10.01 -11.34 -6.52
N ILE A 100 8.79 -11.49 -5.98
CA ILE A 100 8.49 -11.09 -4.60
C ILE A 100 8.66 -12.30 -3.68
N THR A 101 9.40 -12.10 -2.61
CA THR A 101 9.70 -13.11 -1.59
C THR A 101 8.67 -13.12 -0.48
N GLU A 102 8.64 -14.21 0.28
CA GLU A 102 7.83 -14.29 1.50
C GLU A 102 8.30 -13.24 2.53
N GLY A 103 9.61 -13.00 2.64
CA GLY A 103 10.17 -11.96 3.51
C GLY A 103 9.60 -10.57 3.21
N GLU A 104 9.49 -10.17 1.94
CA GLU A 104 8.90 -8.88 1.57
C GLU A 104 7.40 -8.79 1.94
N ILE A 105 6.67 -9.90 1.85
CA ILE A 105 5.25 -9.95 2.23
C ILE A 105 5.10 -9.83 3.74
N VAL A 106 5.88 -10.59 4.50
CA VAL A 106 5.88 -10.55 5.97
C VAL A 106 6.29 -9.16 6.47
N ASP A 107 7.34 -8.56 5.91
CA ASP A 107 7.74 -7.20 6.25
C ASP A 107 6.62 -6.18 5.97
N ALA A 108 5.85 -6.37 4.90
CA ALA A 108 4.71 -5.50 4.60
C ALA A 108 3.60 -5.63 5.64
N LEU A 109 3.38 -6.84 6.18
CA LEU A 109 2.36 -7.13 7.19
C LEU A 109 2.72 -6.61 8.59
N HIS A 110 4.01 -6.43 8.88
CA HIS A 110 4.50 -5.96 10.19
C HIS A 110 4.86 -4.46 10.23
N ARG A 111 4.42 -3.68 9.24
CA ARG A 111 4.62 -2.22 9.23
C ARG A 111 3.64 -1.50 10.17
N PRO A 112 3.91 -0.23 10.54
CA PRO A 112 3.02 0.56 11.39
C PRO A 112 1.57 0.68 10.85
N LEU A 113 1.39 0.60 9.52
CA LEU A 113 0.07 0.53 8.85
C LEU A 113 0.02 -0.77 8.04
N PRO A 114 -0.22 -1.93 8.69
CA PRO A 114 -0.20 -3.21 8.04
C PRO A 114 -1.40 -3.38 7.09
N PRO A 115 -1.22 -4.05 5.94
CA PRO A 115 -2.35 -4.49 5.14
C PRO A 115 -3.03 -5.70 5.79
N CYS A 116 -4.34 -5.80 5.66
CA CYS A 116 -5.11 -6.97 6.11
C CYS A 116 -5.77 -7.73 4.95
N SER A 117 -5.42 -7.42 3.71
CA SER A 117 -6.03 -8.01 2.52
C SER A 117 -4.99 -8.31 1.44
N ILE A 118 -5.35 -9.17 0.48
CA ILE A 118 -4.46 -9.55 -0.63
C ILE A 118 -4.08 -8.34 -1.47
N ASP A 119 -5.05 -7.49 -1.82
CA ASP A 119 -4.78 -6.25 -2.56
C ASP A 119 -4.04 -5.21 -1.72
N GLY A 120 -4.22 -5.23 -0.41
CA GLY A 120 -3.42 -4.45 0.50
C GLY A 120 -1.94 -4.82 0.45
N VAL A 121 -1.61 -6.11 0.46
CA VAL A 121 -0.24 -6.63 0.27
C VAL A 121 0.27 -6.30 -1.14
N LYS A 122 -0.54 -6.51 -2.18
CA LYS A 122 -0.20 -6.17 -3.56
C LYS A 122 0.23 -4.71 -3.71
N ARG A 123 -0.51 -3.77 -3.12
CA ARG A 123 -0.19 -2.34 -3.15
C ARG A 123 1.11 -1.98 -2.43
N ARG A 124 1.62 -2.83 -1.54
CA ARG A 124 2.85 -2.57 -0.78
C ARG A 124 4.10 -3.23 -1.34
N CYS A 125 4.01 -4.46 -1.76
CA CYS A 125 5.18 -5.21 -2.27
C CYS A 125 5.08 -5.61 -3.74
N GLY A 126 3.90 -5.51 -4.37
CA GLY A 126 3.73 -5.80 -5.79
C GLY A 126 3.37 -7.25 -6.12
N SER A 127 3.17 -8.12 -5.11
CA SER A 127 2.72 -9.49 -5.37
C SER A 127 1.36 -9.50 -6.06
N GLY A 128 1.22 -10.25 -7.16
CA GLY A 128 -0.01 -10.28 -7.94
C GLY A 128 -0.13 -9.22 -9.03
N MET A 129 0.85 -8.31 -9.18
CA MET A 129 0.85 -7.30 -10.25
C MET A 129 1.37 -7.81 -11.60
N GLY A 130 2.03 -8.97 -11.63
CA GLY A 130 2.59 -9.54 -12.84
C GLY A 130 1.53 -10.10 -13.79
N ARG A 131 1.98 -10.70 -14.90
CA ARG A 131 1.11 -11.17 -15.99
C ARG A 131 -0.02 -12.11 -15.57
N CYS A 132 0.16 -12.91 -14.51
CA CYS A 132 -0.85 -13.84 -14.04
C CYS A 132 -1.89 -13.22 -13.10
N GLN A 133 -1.74 -11.94 -12.72
CA GLN A 133 -2.66 -11.18 -11.87
C GLN A 133 -3.07 -11.93 -10.59
N GLY A 134 -2.09 -12.53 -9.92
CA GLY A 134 -2.30 -13.27 -8.66
C GLY A 134 -2.73 -14.73 -8.82
N GLY A 135 -2.93 -15.22 -10.03
CA GLY A 135 -3.43 -16.57 -10.28
C GLY A 135 -2.59 -17.68 -9.64
N PHE A 136 -1.28 -17.48 -9.49
CA PHE A 136 -0.41 -18.45 -8.81
C PHE A 136 -0.07 -18.04 -7.38
N CYS A 137 0.24 -16.77 -7.15
CA CYS A 137 0.68 -16.31 -5.83
C CYS A 137 -0.47 -16.00 -4.87
N GLY A 138 -1.68 -15.73 -5.36
CA GLY A 138 -2.83 -15.34 -4.55
C GLY A 138 -3.11 -16.28 -3.37
N PRO A 139 -3.27 -17.59 -3.60
CA PRO A 139 -3.51 -18.54 -2.51
C PRO A 139 -2.36 -18.56 -1.47
N ARG A 140 -1.12 -18.45 -1.93
CA ARG A 140 0.03 -18.41 -1.03
C ARG A 140 0.08 -17.11 -0.22
N VAL A 141 -0.21 -15.97 -0.85
CA VAL A 141 -0.32 -14.67 -0.16
C VAL A 141 -1.42 -14.73 0.91
N GLN A 142 -2.59 -15.32 0.58
CA GLN A 142 -3.69 -15.50 1.53
C GLN A 142 -3.25 -16.34 2.75
N GLN A 143 -2.53 -17.45 2.54
CA GLN A 143 -2.00 -18.28 3.62
C GLN A 143 -1.03 -17.52 4.51
N ILE A 144 -0.14 -16.71 3.91
CA ILE A 144 0.81 -15.90 4.67
C ILE A 144 0.06 -14.84 5.50
N ILE A 145 -0.92 -14.14 4.91
CA ILE A 145 -1.73 -13.17 5.64
C ILE A 145 -2.45 -13.83 6.82
N ALA A 146 -3.12 -14.98 6.59
CA ALA A 146 -3.82 -15.70 7.63
C ALA A 146 -2.89 -16.09 8.79
N ARG A 147 -1.72 -16.63 8.47
CA ARG A 147 -0.70 -17.00 9.46
C ARG A 147 -0.21 -15.80 10.28
N GLU A 148 0.18 -14.72 9.62
CA GLU A 148 0.77 -13.55 10.27
C GLU A 148 -0.24 -12.75 11.10
N LEU A 149 -1.51 -12.74 10.69
CA LEU A 149 -2.58 -12.06 11.44
C LEU A 149 -3.28 -12.98 12.44
N GLY A 150 -3.00 -14.29 12.43
CA GLY A 150 -3.64 -15.26 13.32
C GLY A 150 -5.14 -15.44 13.06
N VAL A 151 -5.57 -15.35 11.80
CA VAL A 151 -6.97 -15.51 11.38
C VAL A 151 -7.13 -16.73 10.46
N GLU A 152 -8.35 -17.19 10.28
CA GLU A 152 -8.65 -18.25 9.33
C GLU A 152 -8.51 -17.75 7.88
N GLN A 153 -8.12 -18.64 6.94
CA GLN A 153 -7.97 -18.25 5.53
C GLN A 153 -9.26 -17.71 4.92
N ALA A 154 -10.41 -18.18 5.36
CA ALA A 154 -11.71 -17.70 4.91
C ALA A 154 -12.00 -16.24 5.33
N GLU A 155 -11.34 -15.76 6.38
CA GLU A 155 -11.50 -14.38 6.85
C GLU A 155 -10.64 -13.39 6.08
N VAL A 156 -9.63 -13.87 5.34
CA VAL A 156 -8.78 -13.01 4.50
C VAL A 156 -9.53 -12.55 3.26
N MET A 157 -9.76 -11.27 3.16
CA MET A 157 -10.47 -10.63 2.04
C MET A 157 -9.53 -10.35 0.86
N MET A 158 -10.12 -10.25 -0.35
CA MET A 158 -9.40 -9.76 -1.51
C MET A 158 -8.98 -8.30 -1.31
N ASP A 159 -9.89 -7.43 -0.90
CA ASP A 159 -9.63 -6.00 -0.69
C ASP A 159 -10.35 -5.46 0.57
N ARG A 160 -11.67 -5.37 0.57
CA ARG A 160 -12.51 -4.80 1.63
C ARG A 160 -13.53 -5.81 2.14
N ALA A 161 -14.27 -5.45 3.16
CA ALA A 161 -15.37 -6.27 3.67
C ALA A 161 -16.32 -6.71 2.54
N GLY A 162 -16.73 -7.97 2.56
CA GLY A 162 -17.59 -8.58 1.54
C GLY A 162 -16.87 -9.07 0.28
N THR A 163 -15.53 -9.00 0.21
CA THR A 163 -14.73 -9.54 -0.90
C THR A 163 -14.00 -10.83 -0.52
N ALA A 164 -14.66 -11.72 0.21
CA ALA A 164 -14.12 -13.02 0.57
C ALA A 164 -13.84 -13.85 -0.70
N ILE A 165 -12.68 -14.53 -0.69
CA ILE A 165 -12.30 -15.45 -1.78
C ILE A 165 -12.84 -16.84 -1.50
N ILE A 166 -12.79 -17.26 -0.25
CA ILE A 166 -13.32 -18.52 0.23
C ILE A 166 -14.69 -18.23 0.83
N THR A 167 -15.75 -18.73 0.21
CA THR A 167 -17.13 -18.51 0.64
C THR A 167 -17.76 -19.76 1.28
N GLY A 168 -17.07 -20.89 1.21
CA GLY A 168 -17.52 -22.17 1.78
C GLY A 168 -16.78 -23.35 1.16
N GLU A 169 -17.11 -24.54 1.64
CA GLU A 169 -16.59 -25.79 1.09
C GLU A 169 -17.25 -26.12 -0.24
N THR A 170 -16.45 -26.51 -1.25
CA THR A 170 -16.96 -26.87 -2.59
C THR A 170 -17.73 -28.18 -2.56
N LYS A 171 -17.32 -29.10 -1.68
CA LYS A 171 -18.03 -30.36 -1.42
C LYS A 171 -18.47 -30.34 0.02
N MET A 172 -19.74 -30.07 0.25
CA MET A 172 -20.35 -30.41 1.55
C MET A 172 -20.29 -31.93 1.63
N GLY A 173 -19.39 -32.43 2.47
CA GLY A 173 -19.25 -33.85 2.69
C GLY A 173 -20.64 -34.43 3.01
N GLY A 174 -21.10 -35.33 2.18
CA GLY A 174 -22.25 -36.14 2.53
C GLY A 174 -21.90 -36.82 3.86
N ARG A 175 -22.39 -36.31 4.97
CA ARG A 175 -22.57 -37.13 6.15
C ARG A 175 -23.58 -38.17 5.71
N ALA A 176 -23.09 -39.37 5.46
CA ALA A 176 -23.98 -40.52 5.41
C ALA A 176 -24.77 -40.53 6.73
N GLU A 177 -26.05 -40.49 6.65
CA GLU A 177 -26.97 -40.80 7.73
C GLU A 177 -26.72 -42.22 8.25
#